data_056d1614f8173296eca8df4b7dfcf501
#
_entry.id   056d1614f8173296eca8df4b7dfcf501
#
_cell.length_a   1.000
_cell.length_b   1.000
_cell.length_c   1.000
_cell.angle_alpha   90.00
_cell.angle_beta   90.00
_cell.angle_gamma   90.00
#
_symmetry.space_group_name_H-M   'P 1'
#
loop_
_entity.id
_entity.type
_entity.pdbx_description
1 polymer ?
#
loop_
_entity_poly.entity_id
_entity_poly.type
_entity_poly.pdbx_seq_one_letter_code
_entity_poly.pdbx_strand_id
1 'polypeptide(L)' 'MKIARVESRCECQAHLVAELDEARSVVRGFVSDFSRRREVSAPANSTKRLDATTVDVGWSCPMCTRNTLRTFNVETLVYN' A
#
# COMPACT_ATOMS: atom_id res chain seq x y z
N MET A 1 10.43 -13.25 -7.85
CA MET A 1 10.42 -11.82 -7.49
C MET A 1 10.05 -11.67 -6.02
N LYS A 2 10.80 -10.87 -5.30
CA LYS A 2 10.51 -10.62 -3.89
C LYS A 2 9.54 -9.46 -3.75
N ILE A 3 8.58 -9.62 -2.85
CA ILE A 3 7.51 -8.64 -2.64
C ILE A 3 7.47 -8.24 -1.16
N ALA A 4 7.38 -6.95 -0.91
CA ALA A 4 7.13 -6.42 0.42
C ALA A 4 5.68 -5.93 0.49
N ARG A 5 5.01 -6.22 1.58
CA ARG A 5 3.63 -5.80 1.81
C ARG A 5 3.60 -4.65 2.83
N VAL A 6 2.91 -3.58 2.49
CA VAL A 6 2.66 -2.46 3.39
C VAL A 6 1.15 -2.30 3.58
N GLU A 7 0.76 -1.87 4.77
CA GLU A 7 -0.65 -1.82 5.14
C GLU A 7 -0.98 -0.49 5.80
N SER A 8 -2.22 -0.05 5.62
CA SER A 8 -2.75 1.15 6.24
C SER A 8 -4.26 1.00 6.41
N ARG A 9 -4.88 1.97 7.06
CA ARG A 9 -6.32 2.04 7.17
C ARG A 9 -6.83 3.36 6.64
N CYS A 10 -7.92 3.29 5.88
CA CYS A 10 -8.66 4.47 5.46
C CYS A 10 -9.55 4.95 6.61
N GLU A 11 -9.98 6.20 6.55
CA GLU A 11 -10.92 6.74 7.55
C GLU A 11 -12.24 5.97 7.60
N CYS A 12 -12.62 5.31 6.51
CA CYS A 12 -13.81 4.47 6.46
C CYS A 12 -13.59 3.07 7.06
N GLN A 13 -12.45 2.84 7.70
CA GLN A 13 -12.04 1.57 8.30
C GLN A 13 -11.62 0.49 7.29
N ALA A 14 -11.55 0.82 6.00
CA ALA A 14 -11.07 -0.13 5.00
C ALA A 14 -9.59 -0.45 5.25
N HIS A 15 -9.24 -1.73 5.19
CA HIS A 15 -7.85 -2.18 5.35
C HIS A 15 -7.14 -2.13 4.00
N LEU A 16 -6.28 -1.15 3.83
CA LEU A 16 -5.55 -0.91 2.58
C LEU A 16 -4.23 -1.67 2.59
N VAL A 17 -3.96 -2.38 1.51
CA VAL A 17 -2.72 -3.15 1.36
C VAL A 17 -2.09 -2.80 0.02
N ALA A 18 -0.77 -2.69 0.00
CA ALA A 18 -0.01 -2.54 -1.23
C ALA A 18 1.17 -3.50 -1.22
N GLU A 19 1.46 -4.06 -2.37
CA GLU A 19 2.61 -4.93 -2.55
C GLU A 19 3.65 -4.19 -3.40
N LEU A 20 4.86 -4.11 -2.90
CA LEU A 20 5.97 -3.39 -3.54
C LEU A 20 7.01 -4.38 -4.04
N ASP A 21 7.58 -4.10 -5.21
CA ASP A 21 8.70 -4.88 -5.72
C ASP A 21 10.04 -4.41 -5.10
N GLU A 22 11.14 -5.01 -5.52
CA GLU A 22 12.46 -4.66 -5.00
C GLU A 22 12.87 -3.23 -5.36
N ALA A 23 12.28 -2.65 -6.40
CA ALA A 23 12.48 -1.27 -6.78
C ALA A 23 11.56 -0.31 -6.01
N ARG A 24 10.77 -0.82 -5.07
CA ARG A 24 9.83 -0.07 -4.25
C ARG A 24 8.71 0.56 -5.07
N SER A 25 8.34 -0.07 -6.18
CA SER A 25 7.20 0.33 -6.99
C SER A 25 6.00 -0.54 -6.65
N VAL A 26 4.81 0.05 -6.62
CA VAL A 26 3.59 -0.70 -6.33
C VAL A 26 3.30 -1.66 -7.48
N VAL A 27 3.21 -2.94 -7.16
CA VAL A 27 2.82 -3.99 -8.10
C VAL A 27 1.32 -4.21 -8.04
N ARG A 28 0.76 -4.07 -6.82
CA ARG A 28 -0.64 -4.35 -6.58
C ARG A 28 -1.13 -3.57 -5.35
N GLY A 29 -2.31 -3.00 -5.44
CA GLY A 29 -2.98 -2.36 -4.31
C GLY A 29 -4.40 -2.89 -4.19
N PHE A 30 -4.85 -3.14 -2.97
CA PHE A 30 -6.19 -3.66 -2.74
C PHE A 30 -6.69 -3.36 -1.33
N VAL A 31 -8.00 -3.48 -1.15
CA VAL A 31 -8.66 -3.45 0.16
C VAL A 31 -8.94 -4.89 0.54
N SER A 32 -8.51 -5.29 1.73
CA SER A 32 -8.83 -6.60 2.26
C SER A 32 -10.07 -6.49 3.13
N ASP A 33 -11.14 -7.15 2.72
CA ASP A 33 -12.41 -7.17 3.45
C ASP A 33 -12.53 -8.49 4.20
N PHE A 34 -12.20 -8.45 5.48
CA PHE A 34 -12.22 -9.66 6.30
C PHE A 34 -13.63 -10.22 6.51
N SER A 35 -14.64 -9.36 6.56
CA SER A 35 -16.01 -9.82 6.79
C SER A 35 -16.58 -10.57 5.58
N ARG A 36 -16.16 -10.19 4.38
CA ARG A 36 -16.60 -10.84 3.14
C ARG A 36 -15.56 -11.74 2.54
N ARG A 37 -14.38 -11.83 3.14
CA ARG A 37 -13.25 -12.65 2.69
C ARG A 37 -12.87 -12.41 1.25
N ARG A 38 -12.89 -11.19 0.80
CA ARG A 38 -12.54 -10.85 -0.57
C ARG A 38 -11.64 -9.62 -0.63
N GLU A 39 -10.93 -9.49 -1.73
CA GLU A 39 -10.10 -8.34 -2.01
C GLU A 39 -10.76 -7.49 -3.08
N VAL A 40 -10.72 -6.17 -2.87
CA VAL A 40 -11.24 -5.21 -3.84
C VAL A 40 -10.07 -4.36 -4.31
N SER A 41 -9.91 -4.23 -5.62
CA SER A 41 -8.82 -3.44 -6.18
C SER A 41 -8.84 -2.00 -5.67
N ALA A 42 -7.71 -1.54 -5.13
CA ALA A 42 -7.54 -0.17 -4.68
C ALA A 42 -6.28 0.38 -5.37
N PRO A 43 -6.43 1.23 -6.39
CA PRO A 43 -5.28 1.78 -7.09
C PRO A 43 -4.31 2.43 -6.10
N ALA A 44 -3.03 2.09 -6.22
CA ALA A 44 -2.01 2.61 -5.33
C ALA A 44 -0.77 2.99 -6.11
N ASN A 45 -0.08 4.03 -5.63
CA ASN A 45 1.15 4.51 -6.22
C ASN A 45 2.18 4.72 -5.13
N SER A 46 3.44 4.56 -5.49
CA SER A 46 4.54 4.86 -4.59
C SER A 46 5.39 5.99 -5.15
N THR A 47 5.90 6.83 -4.25
CA THR A 47 6.83 7.90 -4.60
C THR A 47 8.15 7.66 -3.89
N LYS A 48 9.23 7.57 -4.65
CA LYS A 48 10.56 7.39 -4.10
C LYS A 48 11.27 8.72 -4.03
N ARG A 49 12.03 8.92 -2.97
CA ARG A 49 12.93 10.07 -2.86
C ARG A 49 14.35 9.60 -3.11
N LEU A 50 15.13 10.37 -3.87
CA LEU A 50 16.45 9.97 -4.35
C LEU A 50 17.45 9.61 -3.25
N ASP A 51 17.35 10.26 -2.12
CA ASP A 51 18.27 10.08 -0.99
C ASP A 51 17.56 9.51 0.24
N ALA A 52 16.37 8.94 0.05
CA ALA A 52 15.52 8.68 1.17
C ALA A 52 15.59 7.26 1.68
N THR A 53 15.48 7.17 2.99
CA THR A 53 15.23 5.93 3.71
C THR A 53 13.73 5.64 3.79
N THR A 54 12.89 6.44 3.11
CA THR A 54 11.44 6.31 3.17
C THR A 54 10.82 6.22 1.77
N VAL A 55 9.65 5.62 1.71
CA VAL A 55 8.83 5.57 0.50
C VAL A 55 7.39 5.97 0.88
N ASP A 56 6.79 6.83 0.07
CA ASP A 56 5.40 7.24 0.28
C ASP A 56 4.50 6.37 -0.59
N VAL A 57 3.47 5.80 0.00
CA VAL A 57 2.49 4.99 -0.72
C VAL A 57 1.12 5.62 -0.57
N GLY A 58 0.47 5.88 -1.69
CA GLY A 58 -0.87 6.45 -1.71
C GLY A 58 -1.87 5.47 -2.30
N TRP A 59 -3.01 5.35 -1.67
CA TRP A 59 -4.12 4.52 -2.11
C TRP A 59 -5.34 5.36 -2.45
N SER A 60 -6.09 4.94 -3.47
CA SER A 60 -7.43 5.45 -3.72
C SER A 60 -8.42 4.42 -3.18
N CYS A 61 -9.09 4.76 -2.08
CA CYS A 61 -10.02 3.83 -1.44
C CYS A 61 -11.28 3.66 -2.30
N PRO A 62 -11.62 2.42 -2.72
CA PRO A 62 -12.82 2.20 -3.53
C PRO A 62 -14.12 2.27 -2.73
N MET A 63 -14.00 2.26 -1.39
CA MET A 63 -15.17 2.24 -0.52
C MET A 63 -15.71 3.64 -0.22
N CYS A 64 -14.82 4.63 -0.07
CA CYS A 64 -15.23 5.99 0.29
C CYS A 64 -14.68 7.05 -0.66
N THR A 65 -13.97 6.67 -1.71
CA THR A 65 -13.36 7.54 -2.73
C THR A 65 -12.31 8.52 -2.20
N ARG A 66 -11.86 8.36 -0.97
CA ARG A 66 -10.81 9.19 -0.40
C ARG A 66 -9.43 8.63 -0.72
N ASN A 67 -8.45 9.51 -0.75
CA ASN A 67 -7.05 9.13 -0.91
C ASN A 67 -6.39 9.03 0.45
N THR A 68 -5.58 7.99 0.64
CA THR A 68 -4.81 7.77 1.85
C THR A 68 -3.34 7.74 1.49
N LEU A 69 -2.53 8.56 2.16
CA LEU A 69 -1.09 8.60 1.96
C LEU A 69 -0.38 8.19 3.24
N ARG A 70 0.58 7.26 3.10
CA ARG A 70 1.40 6.81 4.22
C ARG A 70 2.87 6.77 3.82
N THR A 71 3.73 7.09 4.77
CA THR A 71 5.17 7.02 4.61
C THR A 71 5.70 5.80 5.36
N PHE A 72 6.50 4.99 4.67
CA PHE A 72 7.10 3.78 5.24
C PHE A 72 8.62 3.90 5.21
N ASN A 73 9.28 3.42 6.27
CA ASN A 73 10.73 3.35 6.29
C ASN A 73 11.16 2.11 5.50
N VAL A 74 12.05 2.29 4.53
CA VAL A 74 12.49 1.18 3.66
C VAL A 74 13.19 0.07 4.45
N GLU A 75 13.78 0.40 5.60
CA GLU A 75 14.43 -0.59 6.45
C GLU A 75 13.41 -1.53 7.12
N THR A 76 12.15 -1.11 7.24
CA THR A 76 11.10 -1.93 7.83
C THR A 76 10.40 -2.83 6.82
N LEU A 77 10.71 -2.67 5.53
CA LEU A 77 10.11 -3.49 4.48
C LEU A 77 10.71 -4.89 4.51
N VAL A 78 9.84 -5.89 4.60
CA VAL A 78 10.26 -7.29 4.62
C VAL A 78 9.92 -7.90 3.26
N TYR A 79 10.95 -8.31 2.53
CA TYR A 79 10.79 -8.93 1.22
C TYR A 79 10.83 -10.45 1.35
N ASN A 80 9.83 -11.08 0.79
CA ASN A 80 9.71 -12.53 0.79
C ASN A 80 9.87 -13.09 -0.61
#